data_e54881fed39609afc5eddffea959bc77
#
_entry.id   e54881fed39609afc5eddffea959bc77
#
_cell.length_a   1.000
_cell.length_b   1.000
_cell.length_c   1.000
_cell.angle_alpha   90.00
_cell.angle_beta   90.00
_cell.angle_gamma   90.00
#
_symmetry.space_group_name_H-M   'P 1'
#
loop_
_entity.id
_entity.type
_entity.pdbx_description
1 polymer ?
#
loop_
_entity_poly.entity_id
_entity_poly.type
_entity_poly.pdbx_seq_one_letter_code
_entity_poly.pdbx_strand_id
1 'polypeptide(L)'
;MRYALLIASAIALLLSSTPILLADETVSIGGSNAVLLRPTAPRASVILMPGGDGYIAAGPGGTIGKLKGNQLVRTRNAYLARGLAVLVVGADVNLARAVDYMAAIKRPVTVVATSKGTLRVAHGIAGGAKPDTLVLTSGFLTDGSGSRQNVANILGSPRLLPRTLVVAHRYDSCRFTLPAGVEPFIRWAGGKASFKWLDGGTDSGDPCQARGHHGFNGLDSEVVSAAAGFH
;
A
#
# COMPACT_ATOMS: atom_id res chain seq x y z
N MET A 1 17.73 -66.50 -20.29
CA MET A 1 16.85 -65.39 -20.73
C MET A 1 16.92 -64.30 -19.69
N ARG A 2 17.59 -63.17 -20.00
CA ARG A 2 17.75 -62.01 -19.10
C ARG A 2 16.86 -60.89 -19.61
N TYR A 3 15.84 -60.48 -18.87
CA TYR A 3 14.99 -59.36 -19.20
C TYR A 3 15.62 -58.08 -18.65
N ALA A 4 16.03 -57.18 -19.55
CA ALA A 4 16.45 -55.82 -19.20
C ALA A 4 15.21 -54.93 -19.05
N LEU A 5 14.95 -54.39 -17.85
CA LEU A 5 13.95 -53.39 -17.61
C LEU A 5 14.52 -52.01 -18.02
N LEU A 6 13.98 -51.41 -19.04
CA LEU A 6 14.21 -50.00 -19.41
C LEU A 6 13.33 -49.11 -18.57
N ILE A 7 13.92 -48.36 -17.64
CA ILE A 7 13.24 -47.31 -16.87
C ILE A 7 13.35 -46.03 -17.71
N ALA A 8 12.23 -45.60 -18.28
CA ALA A 8 12.12 -44.30 -18.96
C ALA A 8 11.84 -43.20 -17.91
N SER A 9 12.85 -42.40 -17.58
CA SER A 9 12.70 -41.21 -16.74
C SER A 9 12.08 -40.08 -17.54
N ALA A 10 10.82 -39.76 -17.27
CA ALA A 10 10.18 -38.55 -17.82
C ALA A 10 10.63 -37.31 -17.02
N ILE A 11 11.48 -36.49 -17.60
CA ILE A 11 11.85 -35.18 -17.06
C ILE A 11 10.71 -34.21 -17.40
N ALA A 12 9.90 -33.86 -16.40
CA ALA A 12 8.92 -32.81 -16.52
C ALA A 12 9.63 -31.45 -16.52
N LEU A 13 9.76 -30.80 -17.68
CA LEU A 13 10.20 -29.41 -17.77
C LEU A 13 9.12 -28.50 -17.21
N LEU A 14 9.33 -28.00 -15.99
CA LEU A 14 8.54 -26.91 -15.43
C LEU A 14 8.95 -25.61 -16.16
N LEU A 15 8.17 -25.25 -17.17
CA LEU A 15 8.25 -23.94 -17.81
C LEU A 15 7.77 -22.88 -16.80
N SER A 16 8.68 -22.29 -16.05
CA SER A 16 8.40 -21.08 -15.25
C SER A 16 8.17 -19.92 -16.23
N SER A 17 6.91 -19.61 -16.52
CA SER A 17 6.55 -18.42 -17.28
C SER A 17 6.84 -17.19 -16.42
N THR A 18 7.92 -16.48 -16.72
CA THR A 18 8.17 -15.14 -16.15
C THR A 18 7.03 -14.23 -16.58
N PRO A 19 6.38 -13.50 -15.65
CA PRO A 19 5.32 -12.57 -16.02
C PRO A 19 5.91 -11.45 -16.89
N ILE A 20 5.31 -11.23 -18.06
CA ILE A 20 5.66 -10.08 -18.90
C ILE A 20 5.14 -8.83 -18.20
N LEU A 21 6.01 -7.89 -17.90
CA LEU A 21 5.66 -6.59 -17.37
C LEU A 21 5.30 -5.66 -18.54
N LEU A 22 4.20 -4.92 -18.39
CA LEU A 22 3.85 -3.83 -19.28
C LEU A 22 4.65 -2.57 -18.88
N ALA A 23 4.87 -1.67 -19.82
CA ALA A 23 5.52 -0.39 -19.51
C ALA A 23 4.66 0.41 -18.52
N ASP A 24 5.33 1.17 -17.65
CA ASP A 24 4.64 2.12 -16.77
C ASP A 24 3.84 3.13 -17.60
N GLU A 25 2.61 3.43 -17.20
CA GLU A 25 1.73 4.32 -17.93
C GLU A 25 1.11 5.38 -17.02
N THR A 26 0.87 6.56 -17.57
CA THR A 26 0.09 7.59 -16.92
C THR A 26 -1.36 7.46 -17.35
N VAL A 27 -2.23 7.26 -16.37
CA VAL A 27 -3.67 7.08 -16.57
C VAL A 27 -4.45 8.22 -15.95
N SER A 28 -5.57 8.61 -16.55
CA SER A 28 -6.47 9.63 -15.99
C SER A 28 -7.58 8.97 -15.18
N ILE A 29 -7.69 9.34 -13.90
CA ILE A 29 -8.73 8.90 -12.98
C ILE A 29 -9.61 10.09 -12.63
N GLY A 30 -10.72 10.23 -13.35
CA GLY A 30 -11.66 11.33 -13.11
C GLY A 30 -11.08 12.73 -13.37
N GLY A 31 -10.13 12.85 -14.30
CA GLY A 31 -9.46 14.10 -14.66
C GLY A 31 -8.11 14.31 -13.97
N SER A 32 -7.77 13.52 -12.97
CA SER A 32 -6.46 13.58 -12.28
C SER A 32 -5.54 12.47 -12.79
N ASN A 33 -4.23 12.77 -12.91
CA ASN A 33 -3.25 11.82 -13.38
C ASN A 33 -2.75 10.90 -12.25
N ALA A 34 -2.67 9.61 -12.54
CA ALA A 34 -2.08 8.58 -11.69
C ALA A 34 -1.09 7.74 -12.50
N VAL A 35 -0.23 6.98 -11.83
CA VAL A 35 0.75 6.10 -12.47
C VAL A 35 0.37 4.64 -12.26
N LEU A 36 0.14 3.92 -13.36
CA LEU A 36 -0.21 2.51 -13.38
C LEU A 36 1.00 1.66 -13.80
N LEU A 37 1.28 0.62 -13.01
CA LEU A 37 2.24 -0.44 -13.31
C LEU A 37 1.48 -1.77 -13.24
N ARG A 38 1.62 -2.64 -14.22
CA ARG A 38 0.93 -3.95 -14.15
C ARG A 38 1.64 -5.05 -14.93
N PRO A 39 1.58 -6.29 -14.47
CA PRO A 39 1.91 -7.45 -15.28
C PRO A 39 0.75 -7.75 -16.22
N THR A 40 0.98 -8.57 -17.25
CA THR A 40 -0.07 -9.01 -18.18
C THR A 40 -1.22 -9.76 -17.51
N ALA A 41 -0.93 -10.48 -16.41
CA ALA A 41 -1.90 -11.24 -15.63
C ALA A 41 -1.75 -10.93 -14.11
N PRO A 42 -2.29 -9.81 -13.62
CA PRO A 42 -2.20 -9.47 -12.21
C PRO A 42 -3.03 -10.43 -11.35
N ARG A 43 -2.50 -10.80 -10.17
CA ARG A 43 -3.24 -11.63 -9.20
C ARG A 43 -4.21 -10.83 -8.33
N ALA A 44 -3.93 -9.55 -8.11
CA ALA A 44 -4.73 -8.59 -7.34
C ALA A 44 -4.31 -7.17 -7.71
N SER A 45 -4.99 -6.17 -7.17
CA SER A 45 -4.68 -4.75 -7.37
C SER A 45 -4.29 -4.07 -6.08
N VAL A 46 -3.37 -3.11 -6.16
CA VAL A 46 -3.00 -2.25 -5.04
C VAL A 46 -3.00 -0.78 -5.46
N ILE A 47 -3.62 0.07 -4.63
CA ILE A 47 -3.55 1.53 -4.76
C ILE A 47 -2.60 2.05 -3.70
N LEU A 48 -1.58 2.78 -4.09
CA LEU A 48 -0.58 3.38 -3.21
C LEU A 48 -0.90 4.87 -3.04
N MET A 49 -1.25 5.29 -1.83
CA MET A 49 -1.59 6.67 -1.47
C MET A 49 -0.52 7.28 -0.57
N PRO A 50 0.43 8.06 -1.14
CA PRO A 50 1.56 8.62 -0.40
C PRO A 50 1.13 9.64 0.66
N GLY A 51 2.03 9.88 1.62
CA GLY A 51 1.93 10.96 2.61
C GLY A 51 2.30 12.34 2.07
N GLY A 52 2.72 13.23 2.98
CA GLY A 52 3.10 14.60 2.63
C GLY A 52 1.92 15.38 2.03
N ASP A 53 2.21 16.26 1.07
CA ASP A 53 1.18 16.98 0.29
C ASP A 53 0.41 16.07 -0.68
N GLY A 54 0.95 14.87 -0.95
CA GLY A 54 0.38 13.90 -1.87
C GLY A 54 0.57 14.23 -3.35
N TYR A 55 1.33 15.27 -3.68
CA TYR A 55 1.59 15.62 -5.07
C TYR A 55 2.73 14.79 -5.66
N ILE A 56 2.39 13.81 -6.50
CA ILE A 56 3.35 12.90 -7.12
C ILE A 56 3.95 13.45 -8.43
N ALA A 57 3.35 14.47 -9.03
CA ALA A 57 3.71 15.00 -10.35
C ALA A 57 3.81 13.88 -11.40
N ALA A 58 2.69 13.16 -11.59
CA ALA A 58 2.58 12.12 -12.61
C ALA A 58 2.73 12.72 -14.01
N GLY A 59 3.75 12.30 -14.73
CA GLY A 59 4.11 12.77 -16.07
C GLY A 59 4.07 11.66 -17.11
N PRO A 60 4.34 11.96 -18.39
CA PRO A 60 4.28 11.01 -19.49
C PRO A 60 5.06 9.71 -19.20
N GLY A 61 4.56 8.59 -19.71
CA GLY A 61 5.20 7.28 -19.56
C GLY A 61 5.31 6.80 -18.12
N GLY A 62 4.35 7.13 -17.24
CA GLY A 62 4.36 6.68 -15.86
C GLY A 62 5.43 7.31 -14.97
N THR A 63 6.00 8.44 -15.39
CA THR A 63 7.03 9.13 -14.59
C THR A 63 6.44 9.77 -13.35
N ILE A 64 7.19 9.74 -12.23
CA ILE A 64 6.86 10.42 -10.98
C ILE A 64 7.93 11.47 -10.68
N GLY A 65 7.54 12.74 -10.68
CA GLY A 65 8.45 13.89 -10.51
C GLY A 65 8.71 14.26 -9.04
N LYS A 66 7.76 14.00 -8.13
CA LYS A 66 7.79 14.38 -6.71
C LYS A 66 7.63 13.18 -5.79
N LEU A 67 7.88 13.38 -4.50
CA LEU A 67 7.75 12.34 -3.44
C LEU A 67 8.57 11.05 -3.69
N LYS A 68 9.64 11.10 -4.49
CA LYS A 68 10.44 9.92 -4.86
C LYS A 68 11.00 9.16 -3.66
N GLY A 69 11.27 9.85 -2.54
CA GLY A 69 11.70 9.25 -1.28
C GLY A 69 10.57 8.65 -0.44
N ASN A 70 9.29 8.99 -0.71
CA ASN A 70 8.17 8.44 0.04
C ASN A 70 8.15 6.90 -0.07
N GLN A 71 7.90 6.21 1.03
CA GLN A 71 7.99 4.75 1.11
C GLN A 71 7.16 4.06 0.03
N LEU A 72 5.91 4.48 -0.20
CA LEU A 72 5.03 3.86 -1.20
C LEU A 72 5.48 4.15 -2.64
N VAL A 73 6.02 5.36 -2.90
CA VAL A 73 6.50 5.74 -4.24
C VAL A 73 7.77 4.98 -4.59
N ARG A 74 8.76 4.91 -3.67
CA ARG A 74 10.04 4.23 -3.94
C ARG A 74 9.89 2.71 -4.04
N THR A 75 8.87 2.13 -3.38
CA THR A 75 8.66 0.68 -3.36
C THR A 75 7.62 0.17 -4.37
N ARG A 76 7.04 1.01 -5.22
CA ARG A 76 5.99 0.61 -6.17
C ARG A 76 6.36 -0.60 -7.03
N ASN A 77 7.61 -0.67 -7.48
CA ASN A 77 8.12 -1.80 -8.27
C ASN A 77 8.21 -3.10 -7.45
N ALA A 78 8.38 -3.01 -6.14
CA ALA A 78 8.37 -4.18 -5.26
C ALA A 78 6.97 -4.80 -5.10
N TYR A 79 5.90 -4.00 -5.18
CA TYR A 79 4.53 -4.51 -5.29
C TYR A 79 4.28 -5.14 -6.66
N LEU A 80 4.73 -4.51 -7.74
CA LEU A 80 4.66 -5.06 -9.10
C LEU A 80 5.35 -6.43 -9.19
N ALA A 81 6.56 -6.55 -8.64
CA ALA A 81 7.33 -7.80 -8.61
C ALA A 81 6.61 -8.93 -7.87
N ARG A 82 5.61 -8.63 -7.05
CA ARG A 82 4.73 -9.61 -6.41
C ARG A 82 3.48 -9.96 -7.24
N GLY A 83 3.46 -9.58 -8.52
CA GLY A 83 2.36 -9.87 -9.44
C GLY A 83 1.10 -9.03 -9.21
N LEU A 84 1.23 -7.86 -8.58
CA LEU A 84 0.11 -6.95 -8.36
C LEU A 84 0.03 -5.91 -9.49
N ALA A 85 -1.19 -5.53 -9.88
CA ALA A 85 -1.41 -4.27 -10.56
C ALA A 85 -1.29 -3.14 -9.53
N VAL A 86 -0.48 -2.12 -9.81
CA VAL A 86 -0.13 -1.05 -8.87
C VAL A 86 -0.57 0.29 -9.43
N LEU A 87 -1.38 1.04 -8.69
CA LEU A 87 -1.75 2.40 -9.03
C LEU A 87 -1.20 3.37 -7.97
N VAL A 88 -0.26 4.22 -8.36
CA VAL A 88 0.22 5.31 -7.49
C VAL A 88 -0.62 6.54 -7.74
N VAL A 89 -1.30 7.05 -6.70
CA VAL A 89 -2.25 8.15 -6.81
C VAL A 89 -1.77 9.41 -6.12
N GLY A 90 -2.10 10.56 -6.70
CA GLY A 90 -1.96 11.86 -6.06
C GLY A 90 -3.08 12.18 -5.08
N ALA A 91 -2.94 13.30 -4.33
CA ALA A 91 -3.95 13.76 -3.38
C ALA A 91 -5.25 14.22 -4.05
N ASP A 92 -5.20 14.57 -5.31
CA ASP A 92 -6.29 15.07 -6.15
C ASP A 92 -7.13 13.94 -6.78
N VAL A 93 -6.67 12.69 -6.70
CA VAL A 93 -7.38 11.54 -7.26
C VAL A 93 -8.56 11.15 -6.37
N ASN A 94 -9.75 11.03 -6.95
CA ASN A 94 -10.92 10.51 -6.25
C ASN A 94 -10.75 9.01 -5.96
N LEU A 95 -10.75 8.63 -4.67
CA LEU A 95 -10.47 7.26 -4.25
C LEU A 95 -11.51 6.27 -4.74
N ALA A 96 -12.80 6.61 -4.77
CA ALA A 96 -13.83 5.69 -5.24
C ALA A 96 -13.61 5.33 -6.71
N ARG A 97 -13.33 6.33 -7.56
CA ARG A 97 -13.00 6.10 -8.98
C ARG A 97 -11.73 5.29 -9.16
N ALA A 98 -10.71 5.52 -8.31
CA ALA A 98 -9.47 4.72 -8.34
C ALA A 98 -9.74 3.26 -7.96
N VAL A 99 -10.58 3.01 -6.97
CA VAL A 99 -10.99 1.64 -6.57
C VAL A 99 -11.75 0.97 -7.71
N ASP A 100 -12.72 1.65 -8.32
CA ASP A 100 -13.50 1.09 -9.44
C ASP A 100 -12.61 0.79 -10.65
N TYR A 101 -11.68 1.69 -10.97
CA TYR A 101 -10.71 1.49 -12.05
C TYR A 101 -9.84 0.25 -11.82
N MET A 102 -9.28 0.11 -10.61
CA MET A 102 -8.43 -1.03 -10.27
C MET A 102 -9.22 -2.33 -10.12
N ALA A 103 -10.48 -2.26 -9.69
CA ALA A 103 -11.38 -3.41 -9.62
C ALA A 103 -11.70 -3.98 -11.02
N ALA A 104 -11.78 -3.12 -12.03
CA ALA A 104 -11.93 -3.54 -13.42
C ALA A 104 -10.69 -4.24 -13.99
N ILE A 105 -9.50 -3.96 -13.43
CA ILE A 105 -8.26 -4.67 -13.78
C ILE A 105 -8.22 -6.02 -13.05
N LYS A 106 -8.27 -6.01 -11.71
CA LYS A 106 -8.26 -7.24 -10.90
C LYS A 106 -8.66 -6.98 -9.45
N ARG A 107 -9.61 -7.76 -8.94
CA ARG A 107 -9.88 -7.87 -7.51
C ARG A 107 -9.05 -8.99 -6.86
N PRO A 108 -8.78 -8.95 -5.54
CA PRO A 108 -9.17 -7.87 -4.62
C PRO A 108 -8.37 -6.58 -4.83
N VAL A 109 -8.93 -5.44 -4.43
CA VAL A 109 -8.28 -4.13 -4.44
C VAL A 109 -7.89 -3.76 -3.01
N THR A 110 -6.59 -3.67 -2.75
CA THR A 110 -6.03 -3.19 -1.48
C THR A 110 -5.63 -1.72 -1.62
N VAL A 111 -6.01 -0.87 -0.68
CA VAL A 111 -5.44 0.48 -0.59
C VAL A 111 -4.36 0.48 0.49
N VAL A 112 -3.16 0.93 0.14
CA VAL A 112 -2.06 1.16 1.09
C VAL A 112 -1.85 2.65 1.20
N ALA A 113 -1.97 3.20 2.41
CA ALA A 113 -1.83 4.63 2.67
C ALA A 113 -0.81 4.89 3.78
N THR A 114 0.06 5.88 3.59
CA THR A 114 1.07 6.25 4.58
C THR A 114 0.90 7.69 5.07
N SER A 115 1.16 7.94 6.36
CA SER A 115 1.19 9.28 6.93
C SER A 115 -0.09 10.07 6.62
N LYS A 116 -0.02 11.30 6.08
CA LYS A 116 -1.20 12.07 5.63
C LYS A 116 -2.04 11.36 4.57
N GLY A 117 -1.51 10.37 3.87
CA GLY A 117 -2.29 9.51 3.00
C GLY A 117 -3.40 8.76 3.73
N THR A 118 -3.20 8.43 5.02
CA THR A 118 -4.23 7.76 5.85
C THR A 118 -5.44 8.65 6.12
N LEU A 119 -5.26 9.97 6.19
CA LEU A 119 -6.38 10.92 6.27
C LEU A 119 -7.18 10.96 4.96
N ARG A 120 -6.47 10.99 3.82
CA ARG A 120 -7.11 11.00 2.50
C ARG A 120 -7.90 9.74 2.22
N VAL A 121 -7.35 8.58 2.59
CA VAL A 121 -8.11 7.31 2.45
C VAL A 121 -9.33 7.28 3.35
N ALA A 122 -9.23 7.81 4.58
CA ALA A 122 -10.39 7.89 5.49
C ALA A 122 -11.49 8.79 4.91
N HIS A 123 -11.15 9.97 4.38
CA HIS A 123 -12.11 10.83 3.68
C HIS A 123 -12.70 10.16 2.44
N GLY A 124 -11.89 9.43 1.65
CA GLY A 124 -12.37 8.69 0.50
C GLY A 124 -13.36 7.60 0.86
N ILE A 125 -13.10 6.84 1.94
CA ILE A 125 -13.99 5.80 2.46
C ILE A 125 -15.29 6.44 3.01
N ALA A 126 -15.19 7.52 3.78
CA ALA A 126 -16.36 8.26 4.25
C ALA A 126 -17.19 8.81 3.07
N GLY A 127 -16.54 9.16 1.95
CA GLY A 127 -17.15 9.59 0.70
C GLY A 127 -17.63 8.45 -0.21
N GLY A 128 -17.62 7.20 0.27
CA GLY A 128 -18.22 6.06 -0.43
C GLY A 128 -17.26 5.13 -1.17
N ALA A 129 -15.93 5.34 -1.10
CA ALA A 129 -14.97 4.38 -1.65
C ALA A 129 -15.04 3.04 -0.89
N LYS A 130 -14.99 1.92 -1.63
CA LYS A 130 -15.16 0.55 -1.08
C LYS A 130 -14.01 -0.36 -1.53
N PRO A 131 -12.78 -0.16 -1.03
CA PRO A 131 -11.71 -1.11 -1.25
C PRO A 131 -12.01 -2.43 -0.52
N ASP A 132 -11.47 -3.55 -1.02
CA ASP A 132 -11.64 -4.85 -0.37
C ASP A 132 -10.85 -4.93 0.94
N THR A 133 -9.65 -4.35 0.96
CA THR A 133 -8.80 -4.26 2.17
C THR A 133 -8.06 -2.93 2.25
N LEU A 134 -7.59 -2.61 3.45
CA LEU A 134 -6.86 -1.37 3.75
C LEU A 134 -5.58 -1.67 4.53
N VAL A 135 -4.47 -1.02 4.16
CA VAL A 135 -3.23 -1.03 4.93
C VAL A 135 -2.86 0.40 5.29
N LEU A 136 -2.71 0.67 6.57
CA LEU A 136 -2.31 1.98 7.09
C LEU A 136 -0.89 1.89 7.65
N THR A 137 0.03 2.66 7.09
CA THR A 137 1.43 2.69 7.52
C THR A 137 1.78 4.06 8.10
N SER A 138 2.47 4.13 9.25
CA SER A 138 2.78 5.37 9.95
C SER A 138 1.59 6.33 9.98
N GLY A 139 0.44 5.83 10.46
CA GLY A 139 -0.88 6.44 10.25
C GLY A 139 -1.29 7.45 11.31
N PHE A 140 -2.07 8.44 10.90
CA PHE A 140 -2.90 9.29 11.77
C PHE A 140 -4.11 8.47 12.23
N LEU A 141 -3.96 7.60 13.24
CA LEU A 141 -4.96 6.57 13.54
C LEU A 141 -6.06 7.05 14.49
N THR A 142 -5.67 7.59 15.64
CA THR A 142 -6.53 8.15 16.70
C THR A 142 -5.87 9.39 17.30
N ASP A 143 -6.52 10.03 18.26
CA ASP A 143 -5.94 11.16 19.01
C ASP A 143 -4.62 10.76 19.69
N GLY A 144 -4.44 9.49 20.08
CA GLY A 144 -3.20 8.95 20.60
C GLY A 144 -2.03 9.00 19.63
N SER A 145 -2.27 9.16 18.33
CA SER A 145 -1.22 9.42 17.33
C SER A 145 -0.66 10.85 17.40
N GLY A 146 -1.27 11.76 18.16
CA GLY A 146 -0.83 13.15 18.30
C GLY A 146 -1.59 14.14 17.39
N SER A 147 -2.69 13.72 16.76
CA SER A 147 -3.51 14.58 15.93
C SER A 147 -4.99 14.28 16.11
N ARG A 148 -5.82 15.34 16.28
CA ARG A 148 -7.28 15.21 16.28
C ARG A 148 -7.86 14.92 14.89
N GLN A 149 -7.17 15.31 13.83
CA GLN A 149 -7.50 14.89 12.48
C GLN A 149 -6.88 13.50 12.27
N ASN A 150 -7.68 12.47 12.36
CA ASN A 150 -7.24 11.07 12.28
C ASN A 150 -8.33 10.17 11.69
N VAL A 151 -7.94 8.95 11.34
CA VAL A 151 -8.81 7.97 10.66
C VAL A 151 -10.08 7.67 11.47
N ALA A 152 -9.95 7.43 12.79
CA ALA A 152 -11.09 7.10 13.63
C ALA A 152 -12.11 8.25 13.69
N ASN A 153 -11.63 9.50 13.85
CA ASN A 153 -12.50 10.67 13.94
C ASN A 153 -13.14 11.01 12.57
N ILE A 154 -12.42 10.84 11.44
CA ILE A 154 -12.96 11.08 10.10
C ILE A 154 -14.05 10.05 9.77
N LEU A 155 -13.82 8.77 10.04
CA LEU A 155 -14.81 7.73 9.78
C LEU A 155 -15.99 7.77 10.76
N GLY A 156 -15.78 8.20 12.00
CA GLY A 156 -16.79 8.29 13.06
C GLY A 156 -17.33 6.93 13.51
N SER A 157 -17.29 5.92 12.65
CA SER A 157 -17.79 4.56 12.95
C SER A 157 -16.89 3.50 12.34
N PRO A 158 -16.52 2.46 13.10
CA PRO A 158 -15.76 1.33 12.58
C PRO A 158 -16.55 0.50 11.53
N ARG A 159 -17.85 0.72 11.39
CA ARG A 159 -18.67 0.05 10.37
C ARG A 159 -18.20 0.36 8.96
N LEU A 160 -17.68 1.58 8.74
CA LEU A 160 -17.15 2.02 7.43
C LEU A 160 -15.77 1.41 7.14
N LEU A 161 -15.03 0.98 8.17
CA LEU A 161 -13.68 0.45 8.00
C LEU A 161 -13.74 -0.91 7.28
N PRO A 162 -13.04 -1.11 6.15
CA PRO A 162 -12.82 -2.43 5.58
C PRO A 162 -11.91 -3.28 6.48
N ARG A 163 -11.66 -4.53 6.14
CA ARG A 163 -10.61 -5.31 6.81
C ARG A 163 -9.28 -4.57 6.69
N THR A 164 -8.63 -4.27 7.81
CA THR A 164 -7.51 -3.33 7.88
C THR A 164 -6.29 -3.94 8.54
N LEU A 165 -5.10 -3.67 8.00
CA LEU A 165 -3.82 -3.89 8.64
C LEU A 165 -3.17 -2.55 8.97
N VAL A 166 -2.74 -2.38 10.21
CA VAL A 166 -1.86 -1.28 10.62
C VAL A 166 -0.42 -1.79 10.65
N VAL A 167 0.48 -1.13 9.92
CA VAL A 167 1.93 -1.38 10.02
C VAL A 167 2.55 -0.14 10.66
N ALA A 168 3.14 -0.30 11.83
CA ALA A 168 3.71 0.80 12.59
C ALA A 168 5.14 0.47 13.01
N HIS A 169 5.99 1.49 13.01
CA HIS A 169 7.35 1.38 13.54
C HIS A 169 7.34 1.69 15.04
N ARG A 170 7.98 0.85 15.87
CA ARG A 170 8.00 1.02 17.34
C ARG A 170 8.56 2.36 17.79
N TYR A 171 9.50 2.91 17.02
CA TYR A 171 10.23 4.12 17.32
C TYR A 171 9.86 5.29 16.38
N ASP A 172 8.69 5.25 15.72
CA ASP A 172 8.20 6.42 14.97
C ASP A 172 8.01 7.59 15.93
N SER A 173 8.86 8.59 15.80
CA SER A 173 8.87 9.80 16.63
C SER A 173 8.20 11.00 15.96
N CYS A 174 7.57 10.80 14.81
CA CYS A 174 6.76 11.84 14.19
C CYS A 174 5.57 12.20 15.09
N ARG A 175 5.51 13.45 15.53
CA ARG A 175 4.50 13.95 16.49
C ARG A 175 3.04 13.78 16.07
N PHE A 176 2.79 13.41 14.81
CA PHE A 176 1.45 13.23 14.25
C PHE A 176 1.05 11.77 14.07
N THR A 177 2.01 10.84 14.17
CA THR A 177 1.81 9.41 13.88
C THR A 177 2.42 8.51 14.96
N LEU A 178 2.47 9.03 16.19
CA LEU A 178 3.04 8.32 17.33
C LEU A 178 2.47 6.90 17.48
N PRO A 179 3.32 5.91 17.81
CA PRO A 179 2.91 4.51 18.04
C PRO A 179 1.79 4.35 19.08
N ALA A 180 1.66 5.29 20.01
CA ALA A 180 0.61 5.32 21.04
C ALA A 180 -0.82 5.35 20.45
N GLY A 181 -0.99 5.71 19.17
CA GLY A 181 -2.28 5.68 18.49
C GLY A 181 -2.72 4.30 18.01
N VAL A 182 -1.81 3.30 17.96
CA VAL A 182 -2.09 1.98 17.35
C VAL A 182 -3.10 1.18 18.19
N GLU A 183 -2.82 0.92 19.45
CA GLU A 183 -3.71 0.11 20.29
C GLU A 183 -5.10 0.72 20.47
N PRO A 184 -5.26 2.04 20.69
CA PRO A 184 -6.58 2.67 20.69
C PRO A 184 -7.34 2.46 19.38
N PHE A 185 -6.63 2.51 18.22
CA PHE A 185 -7.24 2.26 16.93
C PHE A 185 -7.74 0.81 16.79
N ILE A 186 -6.94 -0.16 17.21
CA ILE A 186 -7.32 -1.58 17.17
C ILE A 186 -8.58 -1.83 18.03
N ARG A 187 -8.64 -1.23 19.21
CA ARG A 187 -9.85 -1.31 20.07
C ARG A 187 -11.05 -0.66 19.39
N TRP A 188 -10.88 0.56 18.85
CA TRP A 188 -11.94 1.26 18.11
C TRP A 188 -12.45 0.47 16.92
N ALA A 189 -11.57 -0.20 16.18
CA ALA A 189 -11.89 -0.95 14.96
C ALA A 189 -12.78 -2.18 15.21
N GLY A 190 -12.95 -2.64 16.47
CA GLY A 190 -13.91 -3.67 16.83
C GLY A 190 -13.71 -5.00 16.09
N GLY A 191 -12.46 -5.47 15.95
CA GLY A 191 -12.12 -6.73 15.27
C GLY A 191 -11.86 -6.60 13.75
N LYS A 192 -12.11 -5.44 13.15
CA LYS A 192 -11.83 -5.22 11.71
C LYS A 192 -10.38 -4.89 11.41
N ALA A 193 -9.57 -4.57 12.41
CA ALA A 193 -8.17 -4.23 12.24
C ALA A 193 -7.25 -5.18 13.02
N SER A 194 -6.13 -5.49 12.40
CA SER A 194 -4.96 -6.11 13.01
C SER A 194 -3.76 -5.17 12.87
N PHE A 195 -2.65 -5.48 13.56
CA PHE A 195 -1.46 -4.65 13.45
C PHE A 195 -0.19 -5.51 13.36
N LYS A 196 0.85 -4.90 12.81
CA LYS A 196 2.21 -5.43 12.76
C LYS A 196 3.18 -4.35 13.21
N TRP A 197 3.95 -4.64 14.25
CA TRP A 197 5.07 -3.80 14.65
C TRP A 197 6.30 -4.14 13.81
N LEU A 198 7.01 -3.08 13.39
CA LEU A 198 8.35 -3.17 12.85
C LEU A 198 9.31 -2.40 13.76
N ASP A 199 10.56 -2.85 13.77
CA ASP A 199 11.68 -2.20 14.44
C ASP A 199 12.95 -2.37 13.59
N GLY A 200 14.02 -1.68 13.95
CA GLY A 200 15.26 -1.64 13.17
C GLY A 200 15.24 -0.56 12.08
N GLY A 201 15.93 -0.80 10.98
CA GLY A 201 16.15 0.21 9.96
C GLY A 201 17.06 1.34 10.43
N THR A 202 16.94 2.53 9.85
CA THR A 202 17.74 3.71 10.17
C THR A 202 16.89 4.94 10.36
N ASP A 203 17.33 5.85 11.22
CA ASP A 203 16.64 7.10 11.54
C ASP A 203 17.56 8.29 11.30
N SER A 204 17.17 9.21 10.43
CA SER A 204 17.95 10.40 10.15
C SER A 204 17.07 11.56 9.66
N GLY A 205 17.45 12.77 10.07
CA GLY A 205 16.78 14.00 9.68
C GLY A 205 15.49 14.27 10.43
N ASP A 206 14.51 14.89 9.76
CA ASP A 206 13.22 15.22 10.35
C ASP A 206 12.43 13.96 10.68
N PRO A 207 11.91 13.82 11.91
CA PRO A 207 11.16 12.63 12.33
C PRO A 207 9.93 12.27 11.49
N CYS A 208 9.34 13.24 10.79
CA CYS A 208 8.16 13.01 9.96
C CYS A 208 8.49 12.78 8.47
N GLN A 209 9.77 12.60 8.14
CA GLN A 209 10.23 12.44 6.76
C GLN A 209 10.60 10.98 6.41
N ALA A 210 10.84 10.76 5.13
CA ALA A 210 11.02 9.41 4.57
C ALA A 210 12.30 8.69 5.00
N ARG A 211 13.30 9.41 5.54
CA ARG A 211 14.60 8.85 5.94
C ARG A 211 14.67 8.38 7.40
N GLY A 212 13.60 8.59 8.16
CA GLY A 212 13.47 8.13 9.53
C GLY A 212 12.63 6.87 9.68
N HIS A 213 12.39 6.49 10.93
CA HIS A 213 11.50 5.40 11.31
C HIS A 213 10.07 5.60 10.78
N HIS A 214 9.61 6.86 10.69
CA HIS A 214 8.35 7.24 10.08
C HIS A 214 8.23 6.76 8.62
N GLY A 215 9.31 6.84 7.86
CA GLY A 215 9.38 6.42 6.47
C GLY A 215 9.80 4.97 6.29
N PHE A 216 9.97 4.18 7.36
CA PHE A 216 10.46 2.80 7.32
C PHE A 216 11.79 2.68 6.56
N ASN A 217 12.70 3.63 6.78
CA ASN A 217 13.98 3.64 6.08
C ASN A 217 14.80 2.39 6.41
N GLY A 218 15.15 1.60 5.37
CA GLY A 218 15.83 0.31 5.51
C GLY A 218 14.89 -0.89 5.77
N LEU A 219 13.54 -0.68 5.83
CA LEU A 219 12.54 -1.73 6.08
C LEU A 219 11.52 -1.87 4.93
N ASP A 220 11.89 -1.47 3.73
CA ASP A 220 11.00 -1.48 2.56
C ASP A 220 10.45 -2.88 2.26
N SER A 221 11.29 -3.91 2.38
CA SER A 221 10.92 -5.29 2.14
C SER A 221 9.86 -5.80 3.11
N GLU A 222 10.01 -5.47 4.39
CA GLU A 222 9.11 -5.86 5.49
C GLU A 222 7.73 -5.22 5.35
N VAL A 223 7.70 -3.92 5.01
CA VAL A 223 6.45 -3.19 4.79
C VAL A 223 5.72 -3.74 3.56
N VAL A 224 6.43 -3.88 2.43
CA VAL A 224 5.84 -4.40 1.20
C VAL A 224 5.36 -5.83 1.38
N SER A 225 6.11 -6.68 2.09
CA SER A 225 5.71 -8.06 2.37
C SER A 225 4.43 -8.12 3.21
N ALA A 226 4.31 -7.29 4.23
CA ALA A 226 3.11 -7.21 5.06
C ALA A 226 1.90 -6.72 4.26
N ALA A 227 2.06 -5.65 3.48
CA ALA A 227 0.96 -5.04 2.73
C ALA A 227 0.54 -5.90 1.53
N ALA A 228 1.49 -6.42 0.74
CA ALA A 228 1.20 -7.23 -0.44
C ALA A 228 0.66 -8.63 -0.12
N GLY A 229 0.79 -9.11 1.10
CA GLY A 229 0.20 -10.36 1.59
C GLY A 229 -1.19 -10.21 2.23
N PHE A 230 -1.68 -8.98 2.37
CA PHE A 230 -2.94 -8.69 3.06
C PHE A 230 -4.08 -8.46 2.07
N HIS A 231 -4.71 -9.57 1.64
CA HIS A 231 -5.89 -9.56 0.74
C HIS A 231 -7.05 -10.31 1.35
#